data_4b54e6a01bf69c85024dd0526f45838a
#
_entry.id   4b54e6a01bf69c85024dd0526f45838a
#
_cell.length_a   1.000
_cell.length_b   1.000
_cell.length_c   1.000
_cell.angle_alpha   90.00
_cell.angle_beta   90.00
_cell.angle_gamma   90.00
#
_symmetry.space_group_name_H-M   'P 1'
#
loop_
_entity.id
_entity.type
_entity.pdbx_description
1 polymer ?
#
loop_
_entity_poly.entity_id
_entity_poly.type
_entity_poly.pdbx_seq_one_letter_code
_entity_poly.pdbx_strand_id
1 'polypeptide(L)'
;MSPKKAKRANELPYIPLGPFQWRIPGIHYRVEYVEFFQGLILGATALSSIPYLTDNLGLPYELAWSCVIIEVFMYMLHGWLGDPVVPGWITPTLPFTLAYLNGFEKGPDRIQAMIALQLLVAFVFIFMGITKLADKFVNGVPNSIKGGILIAAPITVLQGQLSDGSQLMTAPVATLAGTLLLAFLSFSPFCEKNRSKYKILDIMAKYGNLFPYLIAMVAGVALGELSKPVLELGTVIRIPDFSNIFHTVSIFAVGFPPLSKFISAIPLALICYVLAFGDFVTSKTLV
;
A
#
# COMPACT_ATOMS: atom_id res chain seq x y z
N MET A 1 -15.46 -26.21 24.89
CA MET A 1 -14.63 -25.18 25.61
C MET A 1 -13.24 -25.18 24.98
N SER A 2 -12.90 -24.14 24.23
CA SER A 2 -11.55 -23.97 23.69
C SER A 2 -10.57 -23.69 24.83
N PRO A 3 -9.39 -24.35 24.88
CA PRO A 3 -8.42 -24.11 25.93
C PRO A 3 -8.02 -22.63 25.89
N LYS A 4 -8.16 -21.93 27.04
CA LYS A 4 -7.66 -20.58 27.22
C LYS A 4 -6.15 -20.59 26.88
N LYS A 5 -5.78 -20.04 25.70
CA LYS A 5 -4.37 -19.82 25.38
C LYS A 5 -3.78 -18.96 26.50
N ALA A 6 -2.75 -19.47 27.17
CA ALA A 6 -2.00 -18.69 28.14
C ALA A 6 -1.57 -17.38 27.49
N LYS A 7 -1.92 -16.23 28.10
CA LYS A 7 -1.47 -14.91 27.62
C LYS A 7 0.05 -14.93 27.59
N ARG A 8 0.66 -14.63 26.44
CA ARG A 8 2.11 -14.39 26.36
C ARG A 8 2.43 -13.16 27.20
N ALA A 9 3.54 -13.18 27.92
CA ALA A 9 3.92 -12.13 28.89
C ALA A 9 3.94 -10.69 28.30
N ASN A 10 4.04 -10.56 26.98
CA ASN A 10 4.09 -9.27 26.26
C ASN A 10 2.86 -9.03 25.35
N GLU A 11 1.76 -9.77 25.55
CA GLU A 11 0.58 -9.58 24.71
C GLU A 11 -0.22 -8.36 25.17
N LEU A 12 -0.45 -7.41 24.25
CA LEU A 12 -1.26 -6.24 24.51
C LEU A 12 -2.70 -6.63 24.86
N PRO A 13 -3.39 -5.87 25.73
CA PRO A 13 -4.79 -6.11 26.06
C PRO A 13 -5.66 -6.05 24.79
N TYR A 14 -6.71 -6.87 24.75
CA TYR A 14 -7.65 -6.93 23.63
C TYR A 14 -9.02 -7.42 24.08
N ILE A 15 -10.05 -7.14 23.27
CA ILE A 15 -11.38 -7.70 23.40
C ILE A 15 -11.47 -8.89 22.41
N PRO A 16 -11.79 -10.12 22.87
CA PRO A 16 -11.92 -11.25 21.97
C PRO A 16 -13.16 -11.10 21.08
N LEU A 17 -12.97 -11.15 19.77
CA LEU A 17 -14.04 -11.07 18.76
C LEU A 17 -13.93 -12.27 17.81
N GLY A 18 -14.42 -13.42 18.23
CA GLY A 18 -14.27 -14.68 17.50
C GLY A 18 -12.80 -15.05 17.29
N PRO A 19 -12.33 -15.18 16.03
CA PRO A 19 -10.93 -15.44 15.73
C PRO A 19 -10.02 -14.21 15.88
N PHE A 20 -10.58 -13.01 16.02
CA PHE A 20 -9.87 -11.74 16.05
C PHE A 20 -9.62 -11.24 17.47
N GLN A 21 -8.64 -10.37 17.60
CA GLN A 21 -8.26 -9.68 18.84
C GLN A 21 -8.52 -8.19 18.67
N TRP A 22 -9.71 -7.74 19.01
CA TRP A 22 -10.06 -6.33 18.82
C TRP A 22 -9.30 -5.43 19.79
N ARG A 23 -8.57 -4.48 19.24
CA ARG A 23 -7.77 -3.47 19.96
C ARG A 23 -8.17 -2.09 19.51
N ILE A 24 -8.39 -1.20 20.46
CA ILE A 24 -8.74 0.22 20.19
C ILE A 24 -7.55 1.07 20.60
N PRO A 25 -7.00 1.90 19.67
CA PRO A 25 -5.96 2.88 20.00
C PRO A 25 -6.41 3.82 21.12
N GLY A 26 -5.51 4.16 22.05
CA GLY A 26 -5.81 4.99 23.20
C GLY A 26 -6.46 4.27 24.38
N ILE A 27 -7.11 3.12 24.16
CA ILE A 27 -7.72 2.30 25.21
C ILE A 27 -6.87 1.07 25.54
N HIS A 28 -6.53 0.29 24.53
CA HIS A 28 -5.80 -0.96 24.68
C HIS A 28 -4.28 -0.79 24.50
N TYR A 29 -3.87 0.24 23.80
CA TYR A 29 -2.47 0.64 23.65
C TYR A 29 -2.35 2.15 23.46
N ARG A 30 -1.20 2.69 23.88
CA ARG A 30 -0.90 4.11 23.75
C ARG A 30 -0.37 4.37 22.34
N VAL A 31 -0.90 5.39 21.68
CA VAL A 31 -0.36 5.89 20.41
C VAL A 31 0.85 6.77 20.74
N GLU A 32 2.01 6.43 20.20
CA GLU A 32 3.23 7.22 20.35
C GLU A 32 3.33 8.27 19.25
N TYR A 33 4.01 9.38 19.54
CA TYR A 33 4.21 10.44 18.53
C TYR A 33 4.92 9.93 17.27
N VAL A 34 5.85 9.00 17.41
CA VAL A 34 6.56 8.39 16.28
C VAL A 34 5.59 7.64 15.37
N GLU A 35 4.71 6.82 15.93
CA GLU A 35 3.68 6.08 15.20
C GLU A 35 2.69 7.03 14.52
N PHE A 36 2.28 8.10 15.22
CA PHE A 36 1.39 9.10 14.67
C PHE A 36 2.00 9.78 13.42
N PHE A 37 3.25 10.25 13.50
CA PHE A 37 3.91 10.88 12.36
C PHE A 37 4.18 9.90 11.22
N GLN A 38 4.54 8.65 11.50
CA GLN A 38 4.69 7.62 10.47
C GLN A 38 3.34 7.34 9.79
N GLY A 39 2.25 7.24 10.56
CA GLY A 39 0.91 7.07 10.02
C GLY A 39 0.46 8.25 9.15
N LEU A 40 0.78 9.49 9.56
CA LEU A 40 0.48 10.69 8.77
C LEU A 40 1.22 10.66 7.42
N ILE A 41 2.48 10.24 7.40
CA ILE A 41 3.26 10.12 6.16
C ILE A 41 2.69 9.01 5.28
N LEU A 42 2.35 7.86 5.87
CA LEU A 42 1.73 6.77 5.11
C LEU A 42 0.40 7.22 4.48
N GLY A 43 -0.42 7.96 5.23
CA GLY A 43 -1.62 8.59 4.69
C GLY A 43 -1.32 9.58 3.56
N ALA A 44 -0.29 10.42 3.72
CA ALA A 44 0.13 11.35 2.67
C ALA A 44 0.64 10.64 1.41
N THR A 45 1.37 9.52 1.56
CA THR A 45 1.82 8.74 0.40
C THR A 45 0.67 8.05 -0.33
N ALA A 46 -0.40 7.69 0.35
CA ALA A 46 -1.60 7.14 -0.26
C ALA A 46 -2.27 8.12 -1.24
N LEU A 47 -2.09 9.44 -1.05
CA LEU A 47 -2.58 10.46 -2.00
C LEU A 47 -1.99 10.31 -3.41
N SER A 48 -0.83 9.70 -3.54
CA SER A 48 -0.21 9.40 -4.85
C SER A 48 -1.05 8.45 -5.71
N SER A 49 -2.02 7.76 -5.12
CA SER A 49 -2.97 6.90 -5.85
C SER A 49 -4.09 7.69 -6.54
N ILE A 50 -4.36 8.94 -6.14
CA ILE A 50 -5.42 9.77 -6.75
C ILE A 50 -5.24 9.92 -8.27
N PRO A 51 -4.05 10.30 -8.80
CA PRO A 51 -3.84 10.37 -10.25
C PRO A 51 -4.15 9.04 -10.97
N TYR A 52 -3.84 7.90 -10.37
CA TYR A 52 -4.19 6.61 -10.98
C TYR A 52 -5.70 6.41 -11.10
N LEU A 53 -6.47 6.87 -10.13
CA LEU A 53 -7.93 6.77 -10.14
C LEU A 53 -8.56 7.78 -11.10
N THR A 54 -8.07 9.02 -11.13
CA THR A 54 -8.58 10.06 -12.02
C THR A 54 -8.20 9.81 -13.48
N ASP A 55 -6.94 9.52 -13.74
CA ASP A 55 -6.41 9.43 -15.09
C ASP A 55 -6.77 8.09 -15.78
N ASN A 56 -6.79 7.01 -15.01
CA ASN A 56 -7.07 5.69 -15.58
C ASN A 56 -8.53 5.26 -15.48
N LEU A 57 -9.21 5.54 -14.36
CA LEU A 57 -10.62 5.18 -14.22
C LEU A 57 -11.57 6.30 -14.62
N GLY A 58 -11.08 7.54 -14.74
CA GLY A 58 -11.89 8.71 -15.08
C GLY A 58 -12.76 9.21 -13.92
N LEU A 59 -12.34 8.95 -12.67
CA LEU A 59 -13.08 9.41 -11.50
C LEU A 59 -12.85 10.91 -11.25
N PRO A 60 -13.88 11.66 -10.82
CA PRO A 60 -13.71 12.99 -10.26
C PRO A 60 -12.77 12.97 -9.06
N TYR A 61 -12.02 14.06 -8.84
CA TYR A 61 -11.01 14.14 -7.77
C TYR A 61 -11.59 13.85 -6.39
N GLU A 62 -12.73 14.42 -6.04
CA GLU A 62 -13.39 14.27 -4.74
C GLU A 62 -13.82 12.82 -4.48
N LEU A 63 -14.23 12.12 -5.54
CA LEU A 63 -14.59 10.71 -5.46
C LEU A 63 -13.33 9.82 -5.33
N ALA A 64 -12.28 10.10 -6.10
CA ALA A 64 -11.00 9.42 -5.97
C ALA A 64 -10.40 9.62 -4.56
N TRP A 65 -10.49 10.84 -4.03
CA TRP A 65 -10.12 11.18 -2.67
C TRP A 65 -10.87 10.35 -1.62
N SER A 66 -12.19 10.19 -1.80
CA SER A 66 -13.01 9.35 -0.94
C SER A 66 -12.60 7.88 -0.96
N CYS A 67 -12.26 7.35 -2.15
CA CYS A 67 -11.74 5.97 -2.28
C CYS A 67 -10.41 5.81 -1.52
N VAL A 68 -9.51 6.79 -1.62
CA VAL A 68 -8.22 6.77 -0.89
C VAL A 68 -8.42 6.83 0.62
N ILE A 69 -9.36 7.63 1.12
CA ILE A 69 -9.69 7.68 2.55
C ILE A 69 -10.17 6.31 3.04
N ILE A 70 -11.06 5.65 2.29
CA ILE A 70 -11.53 4.30 2.65
C ILE A 70 -10.36 3.32 2.66
N GLU A 71 -9.49 3.37 1.66
CA GLU A 71 -8.30 2.53 1.60
C GLU A 71 -7.40 2.73 2.83
N VAL A 72 -7.05 3.96 3.17
CA VAL A 72 -6.24 4.29 4.35
C VAL A 72 -6.92 3.80 5.64
N PHE A 73 -8.24 3.94 5.73
CA PHE A 73 -9.00 3.39 6.85
C PHE A 73 -8.89 1.85 6.93
N MET A 74 -8.92 1.16 5.79
CA MET A 74 -8.74 -0.30 5.74
C MET A 74 -7.36 -0.75 6.22
N TYR A 75 -6.30 0.06 6.05
CA TYR A 75 -4.98 -0.21 6.64
C TYR A 75 -5.01 -0.31 8.18
N MET A 76 -5.93 0.36 8.84
CA MET A 76 -6.05 0.33 10.31
C MET A 76 -6.64 -0.97 10.81
N LEU A 77 -7.41 -1.69 9.98
CA LEU A 77 -8.14 -2.89 10.40
C LEU A 77 -7.21 -4.00 10.92
N HIS A 78 -6.03 -4.17 10.33
CA HIS A 78 -5.08 -5.19 10.80
C HIS A 78 -4.64 -4.93 12.25
N GLY A 79 -4.35 -3.67 12.59
CA GLY A 79 -4.01 -3.27 13.97
C GLY A 79 -5.18 -3.44 14.94
N TRP A 80 -6.39 -3.12 14.49
CA TRP A 80 -7.59 -3.23 15.31
C TRP A 80 -8.03 -4.68 15.52
N LEU A 81 -7.87 -5.54 14.51
CA LEU A 81 -8.31 -6.94 14.56
C LEU A 81 -7.20 -7.90 15.00
N GLY A 82 -5.98 -7.40 15.20
CA GLY A 82 -4.83 -8.22 15.56
C GLY A 82 -4.40 -9.17 14.45
N ASP A 83 -4.65 -8.79 13.20
CA ASP A 83 -4.20 -9.52 12.03
C ASP A 83 -2.72 -9.15 11.75
N PRO A 84 -1.82 -10.13 11.57
CA PRO A 84 -0.42 -9.86 11.24
C PRO A 84 -0.22 -9.36 9.80
N VAL A 85 -1.26 -9.35 8.97
CA VAL A 85 -1.20 -8.96 7.56
C VAL A 85 -1.77 -7.57 7.37
N VAL A 86 -0.96 -6.65 6.85
CA VAL A 86 -1.40 -5.32 6.46
C VAL A 86 -2.04 -5.40 5.07
N PRO A 87 -3.35 -5.10 4.94
CA PRO A 87 -3.96 -4.97 3.63
C PRO A 87 -3.36 -3.76 2.90
N GLY A 88 -3.22 -3.83 1.60
CA GLY A 88 -2.67 -2.72 0.83
C GLY A 88 -2.58 -3.01 -0.66
N TRP A 89 -2.03 -2.06 -1.37
CA TRP A 89 -1.80 -2.18 -2.80
C TRP A 89 -0.72 -3.21 -3.08
N ILE A 90 -1.01 -4.11 -4.02
CA ILE A 90 0.01 -5.00 -4.56
C ILE A 90 0.81 -4.18 -5.58
N THR A 91 1.66 -3.27 -5.07
CA THR A 91 2.39 -2.29 -5.88
C THR A 91 3.11 -2.88 -7.09
N PRO A 92 3.77 -4.05 -7.01
CA PRO A 92 4.43 -4.65 -8.16
C PRO A 92 3.48 -5.04 -9.30
N THR A 93 2.18 -5.15 -9.04
CA THR A 93 1.19 -5.49 -10.08
C THR A 93 0.59 -4.26 -10.77
N LEU A 94 0.89 -3.05 -10.28
CA LEU A 94 0.31 -1.83 -10.80
C LEU A 94 0.52 -1.65 -12.33
N PRO A 95 1.74 -1.82 -12.88
CA PRO A 95 1.93 -1.71 -14.32
C PRO A 95 1.09 -2.70 -15.13
N PHE A 96 0.98 -3.93 -14.65
CA PHE A 96 0.17 -4.97 -15.28
C PHE A 96 -1.34 -4.67 -15.18
N THR A 97 -1.77 -4.12 -14.04
CA THR A 97 -3.15 -3.68 -13.83
C THR A 97 -3.50 -2.55 -14.78
N LEU A 98 -2.62 -1.56 -14.93
CA LEU A 98 -2.82 -0.46 -15.87
C LEU A 98 -2.84 -0.95 -17.33
N ALA A 99 -1.96 -1.86 -17.70
CA ALA A 99 -1.96 -2.47 -19.03
C ALA A 99 -3.28 -3.24 -19.31
N TYR A 100 -3.78 -3.99 -18.32
CA TYR A 100 -5.07 -4.68 -18.40
C TYR A 100 -6.23 -3.67 -18.57
N LEU A 101 -6.26 -2.63 -17.74
CA LEU A 101 -7.32 -1.61 -17.78
C LEU A 101 -7.32 -0.80 -19.06
N ASN A 102 -6.17 -0.61 -19.70
CA ASN A 102 -6.07 0.10 -20.98
C ASN A 102 -6.75 -0.62 -22.16
N GLY A 103 -7.08 -1.90 -22.00
CA GLY A 103 -7.92 -2.64 -22.95
C GLY A 103 -9.41 -2.29 -22.91
N PHE A 104 -9.84 -1.40 -22.01
CA PHE A 104 -11.23 -1.03 -21.80
C PHE A 104 -11.42 0.49 -21.92
N GLU A 105 -12.62 0.95 -22.25
CA GLU A 105 -12.94 2.38 -22.32
C GLU A 105 -12.94 3.02 -20.94
N LYS A 106 -12.45 4.26 -20.85
CA LYS A 106 -12.47 5.02 -19.58
C LYS A 106 -13.89 5.21 -19.07
N GLY A 107 -14.05 5.16 -17.76
CA GLY A 107 -15.32 5.30 -17.08
C GLY A 107 -15.94 3.95 -16.70
N PRO A 108 -17.26 3.76 -16.84
CA PRO A 108 -17.97 2.58 -16.31
C PRO A 108 -17.41 1.24 -16.80
N ASP A 109 -16.97 1.14 -18.05
CA ASP A 109 -16.42 -0.08 -18.63
C ASP A 109 -15.11 -0.50 -17.94
N ARG A 110 -14.22 0.46 -17.72
CA ARG A 110 -12.93 0.25 -17.05
C ARG A 110 -13.11 0.01 -15.54
N ILE A 111 -14.04 0.70 -14.89
CA ILE A 111 -14.41 0.46 -13.49
C ILE A 111 -14.93 -0.97 -13.33
N GLN A 112 -15.78 -1.42 -14.23
CA GLN A 112 -16.33 -2.77 -14.24
C GLN A 112 -15.22 -3.82 -14.44
N ALA A 113 -14.23 -3.56 -15.29
CA ALA A 113 -13.07 -4.42 -15.46
C ALA A 113 -12.20 -4.48 -14.18
N MET A 114 -12.00 -3.35 -13.50
CA MET A 114 -11.31 -3.30 -12.22
C MET A 114 -12.05 -4.09 -11.14
N ILE A 115 -13.38 -3.97 -11.07
CA ILE A 115 -14.22 -4.77 -10.15
C ILE A 115 -14.07 -6.27 -10.45
N ALA A 116 -14.07 -6.68 -11.71
CA ALA A 116 -13.89 -8.07 -12.10
C ALA A 116 -12.54 -8.62 -11.60
N LEU A 117 -11.47 -7.85 -11.79
CA LEU A 117 -10.13 -8.21 -11.30
C LEU A 117 -10.11 -8.34 -9.77
N GLN A 118 -10.65 -7.35 -9.05
CA GLN A 118 -10.66 -7.36 -7.57
C GLN A 118 -11.48 -8.54 -7.01
N LEU A 119 -12.65 -8.81 -7.58
CA LEU A 119 -13.48 -9.96 -7.17
C LEU A 119 -12.76 -11.30 -7.43
N LEU A 120 -12.07 -11.40 -8.57
CA LEU A 120 -11.32 -12.61 -8.89
C LEU A 120 -10.12 -12.81 -7.97
N VAL A 121 -9.37 -11.74 -7.67
CA VAL A 121 -8.28 -11.79 -6.70
C VAL A 121 -8.82 -12.20 -5.32
N ALA A 122 -9.90 -11.57 -4.86
CA ALA A 122 -10.53 -11.94 -3.59
C ALA A 122 -10.97 -13.41 -3.58
N PHE A 123 -11.58 -13.89 -4.67
CA PHE A 123 -11.97 -15.30 -4.81
C PHE A 123 -10.77 -16.23 -4.70
N VAL A 124 -9.66 -15.92 -5.39
CA VAL A 124 -8.43 -16.74 -5.33
C VAL A 124 -7.90 -16.81 -3.90
N PHE A 125 -7.82 -15.67 -3.18
CA PHE A 125 -7.37 -15.66 -1.79
C PHE A 125 -8.27 -16.47 -0.86
N ILE A 126 -9.60 -16.30 -0.97
CA ILE A 126 -10.59 -17.05 -0.18
C ILE A 126 -10.50 -18.55 -0.49
N PHE A 127 -10.45 -18.92 -1.77
CA PHE A 127 -10.35 -20.30 -2.20
C PHE A 127 -9.09 -20.98 -1.67
N MET A 128 -7.94 -20.32 -1.82
CA MET A 128 -6.65 -20.83 -1.33
C MET A 128 -6.62 -20.93 0.19
N GLY A 129 -7.25 -20.00 0.89
CA GLY A 129 -7.36 -20.01 2.36
C GLY A 129 -8.25 -21.14 2.88
N ILE A 130 -9.45 -21.32 2.33
CA ILE A 130 -10.41 -22.36 2.75
C ILE A 130 -9.88 -23.76 2.44
N THR A 131 -9.28 -23.94 1.26
CA THR A 131 -8.75 -25.24 0.82
C THR A 131 -7.41 -25.60 1.46
N LYS A 132 -6.79 -24.65 2.19
CA LYS A 132 -5.41 -24.78 2.72
C LYS A 132 -4.36 -25.10 1.64
N LEU A 133 -4.69 -24.81 0.39
CA LEU A 133 -3.74 -24.96 -0.74
C LEU A 133 -2.62 -23.91 -0.66
N ALA A 134 -2.85 -22.80 0.02
CA ALA A 134 -1.83 -21.79 0.27
C ALA A 134 -0.56 -22.40 0.90
N ASP A 135 -0.70 -23.23 1.95
CA ASP A 135 0.44 -23.88 2.61
C ASP A 135 1.17 -24.83 1.67
N LYS A 136 0.44 -25.58 0.84
CA LYS A 136 1.04 -26.49 -0.16
C LYS A 136 1.74 -25.70 -1.26
N PHE A 137 1.15 -24.59 -1.69
CA PHE A 137 1.72 -23.70 -2.69
C PHE A 137 3.04 -23.09 -2.19
N VAL A 138 3.06 -22.54 -0.96
CA VAL A 138 4.28 -21.99 -0.35
C VAL A 138 5.40 -23.00 -0.27
N ASN A 139 5.08 -24.20 0.20
CA ASN A 139 6.06 -25.27 0.38
C ASN A 139 6.48 -25.91 -0.96
N GLY A 140 5.63 -25.83 -1.98
CA GLY A 140 5.89 -26.36 -3.31
C GLY A 140 6.64 -25.40 -4.25
N VAL A 141 6.63 -24.09 -3.96
CA VAL A 141 7.35 -23.10 -4.78
C VAL A 141 8.84 -23.14 -4.45
N PRO A 142 9.72 -23.45 -5.42
CA PRO A 142 11.16 -23.43 -5.23
C PRO A 142 11.67 -22.07 -4.75
N ASN A 143 12.70 -22.06 -3.90
CA ASN A 143 13.29 -20.83 -3.39
C ASN A 143 13.86 -19.94 -4.51
N SER A 144 14.29 -20.51 -5.63
CA SER A 144 14.72 -19.77 -6.82
C SER A 144 13.59 -18.93 -7.43
N ILE A 145 12.35 -19.46 -7.45
CA ILE A 145 11.18 -18.70 -7.94
C ILE A 145 10.83 -17.61 -6.95
N LYS A 146 10.82 -17.89 -5.64
CA LYS A 146 10.59 -16.88 -4.60
C LYS A 146 11.61 -15.74 -4.69
N GLY A 147 12.89 -16.08 -4.81
CA GLY A 147 13.97 -15.11 -5.02
C GLY A 147 13.82 -14.33 -6.32
N GLY A 148 13.43 -14.98 -7.41
CA GLY A 148 13.17 -14.35 -8.69
C GLY A 148 12.04 -13.30 -8.61
N ILE A 149 10.95 -13.59 -7.92
CA ILE A 149 9.84 -12.66 -7.69
C ILE A 149 10.32 -11.45 -6.87
N LEU A 150 11.08 -11.68 -5.79
CA LEU A 150 11.62 -10.61 -4.93
C LEU A 150 12.59 -9.69 -5.66
N ILE A 151 13.28 -10.18 -6.69
CA ILE A 151 14.19 -9.37 -7.51
C ILE A 151 13.42 -8.67 -8.65
N ALA A 152 12.48 -9.36 -9.28
CA ALA A 152 11.73 -8.82 -10.42
C ALA A 152 10.86 -7.60 -10.02
N ALA A 153 10.22 -7.64 -8.85
CA ALA A 153 9.36 -6.56 -8.40
C ALA A 153 10.12 -5.21 -8.26
N PRO A 154 11.25 -5.12 -7.52
CA PRO A 154 12.06 -3.89 -7.48
C PRO A 154 12.58 -3.44 -8.85
N ILE A 155 12.99 -4.38 -9.73
CA ILE A 155 13.46 -4.04 -11.07
C ILE A 155 12.34 -3.36 -11.87
N THR A 156 11.11 -3.88 -11.80
CA THR A 156 9.96 -3.26 -12.49
C THR A 156 9.69 -1.85 -11.97
N VAL A 157 9.77 -1.63 -10.65
CA VAL A 157 9.63 -0.31 -10.05
C VAL A 157 10.75 0.63 -10.52
N LEU A 158 12.00 0.17 -10.53
CA LEU A 158 13.14 0.97 -11.02
C LEU A 158 12.99 1.34 -12.51
N GLN A 159 12.54 0.40 -13.34
CA GLN A 159 12.23 0.68 -14.75
C GLN A 159 11.15 1.76 -14.89
N GLY A 160 10.10 1.69 -14.06
CA GLY A 160 9.06 2.72 -14.00
C GLY A 160 9.61 4.09 -13.60
N GLN A 161 10.59 4.14 -12.70
CA GLN A 161 11.25 5.41 -12.32
C GLN A 161 12.20 5.97 -13.39
N LEU A 162 12.62 5.16 -14.34
CA LEU A 162 13.45 5.59 -15.48
C LEU A 162 12.63 5.95 -16.72
N SER A 163 11.29 5.79 -16.67
CA SER A 163 10.41 6.17 -17.77
C SER A 163 10.15 7.68 -17.80
N ASP A 164 9.82 8.19 -19.00
CA ASP A 164 9.47 9.60 -19.19
C ASP A 164 8.26 9.99 -18.31
N GLY A 165 8.36 11.17 -17.67
CA GLY A 165 7.32 11.66 -16.75
C GLY A 165 7.35 11.06 -15.36
N SER A 166 8.28 10.14 -15.06
CA SER A 166 8.46 9.62 -13.70
C SER A 166 8.99 10.68 -12.73
N GLN A 167 8.85 10.43 -11.42
CA GLN A 167 9.35 11.35 -10.40
C GLN A 167 10.87 11.55 -10.48
N LEU A 168 11.62 10.49 -10.80
CA LEU A 168 13.07 10.60 -10.97
C LEU A 168 13.46 11.49 -12.18
N MET A 169 12.66 11.49 -13.25
CA MET A 169 12.91 12.33 -14.42
C MET A 169 12.42 13.76 -14.24
N THR A 170 11.33 13.97 -13.51
CA THR A 170 10.73 15.30 -13.30
C THR A 170 11.33 16.05 -12.12
N ALA A 171 11.79 15.36 -11.08
CA ALA A 171 12.40 15.92 -9.88
C ALA A 171 13.57 15.06 -9.40
N PRO A 172 14.68 15.00 -10.17
CA PRO A 172 15.78 14.07 -9.92
C PRO A 172 16.49 14.32 -8.59
N VAL A 173 16.77 15.56 -8.23
CA VAL A 173 17.49 15.86 -6.98
C VAL A 173 16.61 15.63 -5.77
N ALA A 174 15.35 16.02 -5.82
CA ALA A 174 14.40 15.73 -4.76
C ALA A 174 14.28 14.20 -4.51
N THR A 175 14.08 13.44 -5.59
CA THR A 175 13.94 12.00 -5.52
C THR A 175 15.21 11.32 -5.01
N LEU A 176 16.37 11.68 -5.54
CA LEU A 176 17.66 11.10 -5.12
C LEU A 176 18.01 11.48 -3.68
N ALA A 177 17.82 12.73 -3.27
CA ALA A 177 18.11 13.17 -1.90
C ALA A 177 17.29 12.37 -0.87
N GLY A 178 15.98 12.24 -1.10
CA GLY A 178 15.11 11.44 -0.24
C GLY A 178 15.48 9.96 -0.22
N THR A 179 15.67 9.36 -1.39
CA THR A 179 15.99 7.93 -1.53
C THR A 179 17.34 7.58 -0.91
N LEU A 180 18.39 8.39 -1.15
CA LEU A 180 19.71 8.16 -0.59
C LEU A 180 19.73 8.31 0.93
N LEU A 181 19.00 9.29 1.46
CA LEU A 181 18.87 9.41 2.91
C LEU A 181 18.11 8.23 3.52
N LEU A 182 17.02 7.80 2.88
CA LEU A 182 16.28 6.62 3.33
C LEU A 182 17.16 5.37 3.32
N ALA A 183 17.89 5.14 2.24
CA ALA A 183 18.82 4.03 2.11
C ALA A 183 19.93 4.09 3.17
N PHE A 184 20.47 5.28 3.43
CA PHE A 184 21.47 5.49 4.49
C PHE A 184 20.92 5.17 5.87
N LEU A 185 19.73 5.65 6.22
CA LEU A 185 19.12 5.41 7.53
C LEU A 185 18.72 3.94 7.73
N SER A 186 18.30 3.26 6.67
CA SER A 186 17.76 1.89 6.75
C SER A 186 18.81 0.80 6.60
N PHE A 187 19.84 1.02 5.78
CA PHE A 187 20.76 -0.04 5.36
C PHE A 187 22.24 0.25 5.67
N SER A 188 22.58 1.45 6.15
CA SER A 188 24.00 1.77 6.42
C SER A 188 24.48 1.14 7.74
N PRO A 189 25.51 0.28 7.71
CA PRO A 189 26.14 -0.24 8.91
C PRO A 189 26.73 0.87 9.79
N PHE A 190 27.11 1.99 9.20
CA PHE A 190 27.58 3.18 9.92
C PHE A 190 26.44 3.78 10.76
N CYS A 191 25.25 3.95 10.15
CA CYS A 191 24.08 4.46 10.84
C CYS A 191 23.69 3.55 11.99
N GLU A 192 23.58 2.25 11.76
CA GLU A 192 23.25 1.26 12.77
C GLU A 192 24.24 1.29 13.96
N LYS A 193 25.53 1.24 13.69
CA LYS A 193 26.58 1.23 14.72
C LYS A 193 26.65 2.53 15.53
N ASN A 194 26.35 3.68 14.91
CA ASN A 194 26.49 4.99 15.53
C ASN A 194 25.15 5.56 16.04
N ARG A 195 24.05 4.88 15.84
CA ARG A 195 22.71 5.32 16.26
C ARG A 195 22.62 5.61 17.75
N SER A 196 23.22 4.77 18.60
CA SER A 196 23.28 4.98 20.06
C SER A 196 24.19 6.15 20.47
N LYS A 197 25.18 6.49 19.65
CA LYS A 197 26.15 7.55 19.93
C LYS A 197 25.65 8.94 19.51
N TYR A 198 24.95 9.04 18.40
CA TYR A 198 24.45 10.30 17.86
C TYR A 198 22.94 10.38 17.95
N LYS A 199 22.43 11.18 18.88
CA LYS A 199 20.99 11.38 19.13
C LYS A 199 20.21 11.77 17.85
N ILE A 200 20.83 12.53 16.97
CA ILE A 200 20.25 12.94 15.67
C ILE A 200 19.96 11.71 14.79
N LEU A 201 20.91 10.78 14.66
CA LEU A 201 20.72 9.55 13.89
C LEU A 201 19.63 8.67 14.50
N ASP A 202 19.57 8.60 15.82
CA ASP A 202 18.53 7.84 16.52
C ASP A 202 17.14 8.43 16.28
N ILE A 203 17.00 9.76 16.36
CA ILE A 203 15.74 10.45 16.05
C ILE A 203 15.34 10.22 14.60
N MET A 204 16.25 10.48 13.64
CA MET A 204 15.94 10.33 12.21
C MET A 204 15.53 8.88 11.88
N ALA A 205 16.22 7.89 12.43
CA ALA A 205 15.89 6.50 12.21
C ALA A 205 14.57 6.08 12.89
N LYS A 206 14.23 6.65 14.04
CA LYS A 206 12.94 6.41 14.72
C LYS A 206 11.74 6.92 13.93
N TYR A 207 11.88 8.10 13.32
CA TYR A 207 10.80 8.69 12.52
C TYR A 207 10.72 8.14 11.09
N GLY A 208 11.53 7.13 10.74
CA GLY A 208 11.46 6.38 9.48
C GLY A 208 11.51 7.30 8.26
N ASN A 209 10.47 7.31 7.47
CA ASN A 209 10.42 8.03 6.20
C ASN A 209 10.23 9.56 6.34
N LEU A 210 9.96 10.10 7.52
CA LEU A 210 9.67 11.53 7.69
C LEU A 210 10.81 12.42 7.19
N PHE A 211 12.03 12.17 7.64
CA PHE A 211 13.17 12.98 7.26
C PHE A 211 13.56 12.85 5.78
N PRO A 212 13.57 11.66 5.18
CA PRO A 212 13.71 11.49 3.74
C PRO A 212 12.71 12.31 2.93
N TYR A 213 11.43 12.31 3.29
CA TYR A 213 10.42 13.11 2.60
C TYR A 213 10.61 14.61 2.80
N LEU A 214 10.93 15.05 4.01
CA LEU A 214 11.20 16.47 4.29
C LEU A 214 12.41 16.97 3.50
N ILE A 215 13.48 16.19 3.44
CA ILE A 215 14.67 16.57 2.68
C ILE A 215 14.41 16.56 1.18
N ALA A 216 13.68 15.57 0.66
CA ALA A 216 13.26 15.54 -0.73
C ALA A 216 12.43 16.79 -1.09
N MET A 217 11.45 17.14 -0.25
CA MET A 217 10.61 18.32 -0.45
C MET A 217 11.42 19.63 -0.41
N VAL A 218 12.26 19.80 0.61
CA VAL A 218 13.09 21.01 0.75
C VAL A 218 14.06 21.14 -0.41
N ALA A 219 14.75 20.06 -0.80
CA ALA A 219 15.68 20.07 -1.93
C ALA A 219 14.95 20.36 -3.24
N GLY A 220 13.81 19.71 -3.49
CA GLY A 220 13.04 19.91 -4.71
C GLY A 220 12.48 21.34 -4.84
N VAL A 221 11.99 21.92 -3.76
CA VAL A 221 11.51 23.33 -3.76
C VAL A 221 12.68 24.31 -3.91
N ALA A 222 13.80 24.06 -3.22
CA ALA A 222 14.96 24.95 -3.27
C ALA A 222 15.61 24.99 -4.67
N LEU A 223 15.58 23.87 -5.39
CA LEU A 223 16.15 23.78 -6.73
C LEU A 223 15.13 24.01 -7.85
N GLY A 224 13.87 24.29 -7.51
CA GLY A 224 12.82 24.56 -8.47
C GLY A 224 12.28 23.32 -9.21
N GLU A 225 12.63 22.12 -8.76
CA GLU A 225 12.08 20.86 -9.28
C GLU A 225 10.63 20.63 -8.84
N LEU A 226 10.26 21.12 -7.65
CA LEU A 226 8.90 21.07 -7.13
C LEU A 226 8.32 22.47 -7.03
N SER A 227 7.05 22.60 -7.40
CA SER A 227 6.32 23.84 -7.25
C SER A 227 6.25 24.24 -5.76
N LYS A 228 6.40 25.54 -5.47
CA LYS A 228 6.18 26.03 -4.11
C LYS A 228 4.72 25.72 -3.71
N PRO A 229 4.50 25.16 -2.53
CA PRO A 229 3.14 24.90 -2.08
C PRO A 229 2.37 26.24 -1.97
N VAL A 230 1.36 26.41 -2.79
CA VAL A 230 0.44 27.54 -2.70
C VAL A 230 -0.65 27.13 -1.73
N LEU A 231 -0.61 27.69 -0.52
CA LEU A 231 -1.61 27.45 0.52
C LEU A 231 -2.84 28.34 0.26
N GLU A 232 -3.58 28.04 -0.77
CA GLU A 232 -4.92 28.57 -0.96
C GLU A 232 -5.93 27.68 -0.23
N LEU A 233 -6.56 28.19 0.83
CA LEU A 233 -7.47 27.43 1.68
C LEU A 233 -8.57 26.70 0.90
N GLY A 234 -9.07 27.28 -0.19
CA GLY A 234 -10.07 26.68 -1.06
C GLY A 234 -9.57 25.49 -1.89
N THR A 235 -8.26 25.37 -2.10
CA THR A 235 -7.65 24.26 -2.84
C THR A 235 -7.08 23.16 -1.94
N VAL A 236 -6.76 23.51 -0.70
CA VAL A 236 -6.16 22.60 0.29
C VAL A 236 -7.22 21.79 1.03
N ILE A 237 -8.36 22.41 1.34
CA ILE A 237 -9.46 21.74 2.05
C ILE A 237 -10.48 21.27 1.02
N ARG A 238 -10.42 19.99 0.65
CA ARG A 238 -11.42 19.37 -0.22
C ARG A 238 -12.26 18.39 0.59
N ILE A 239 -13.57 18.43 0.37
CA ILE A 239 -14.51 17.57 1.05
C ILE A 239 -14.65 16.27 0.23
N PRO A 240 -14.43 15.09 0.83
CA PRO A 240 -14.61 13.82 0.14
C PRO A 240 -16.08 13.59 -0.21
N ASP A 241 -16.31 13.00 -1.38
CA ASP A 241 -17.65 12.65 -1.86
C ASP A 241 -17.95 11.17 -1.59
N PHE A 242 -18.29 10.85 -0.36
CA PHE A 242 -18.67 9.48 0.00
C PHE A 242 -20.04 9.08 -0.52
N SER A 243 -20.93 10.05 -0.76
CA SER A 243 -22.31 9.78 -1.21
C SER A 243 -22.34 9.15 -2.60
N ASN A 244 -21.44 9.57 -3.49
CA ASN A 244 -21.38 9.10 -4.85
C ASN A 244 -20.54 7.84 -5.08
N ILE A 245 -19.84 7.31 -4.07
CA ILE A 245 -19.05 6.07 -4.22
C ILE A 245 -19.93 4.93 -4.70
N PHE A 246 -21.05 4.68 -4.04
CA PHE A 246 -21.96 3.60 -4.40
C PHE A 246 -22.63 3.80 -5.76
N HIS A 247 -22.80 5.05 -6.17
CA HIS A 247 -23.42 5.41 -7.45
C HIS A 247 -22.44 5.48 -8.62
N THR A 248 -21.12 5.34 -8.38
CA THR A 248 -20.11 5.46 -9.44
C THR A 248 -19.20 4.26 -9.51
N VAL A 249 -18.67 3.78 -8.37
CA VAL A 249 -17.64 2.72 -8.35
C VAL A 249 -18.13 1.39 -7.78
N SER A 250 -19.42 1.23 -7.57
CA SER A 250 -20.01 -0.02 -7.08
C SER A 250 -20.55 -0.89 -8.20
N ILE A 251 -20.74 -2.18 -7.90
CA ILE A 251 -21.43 -3.14 -8.77
C ILE A 251 -22.87 -2.66 -9.11
N PHE A 252 -23.51 -1.94 -8.17
CA PHE A 252 -24.85 -1.41 -8.36
C PHE A 252 -24.91 -0.26 -9.37
N ALA A 253 -23.82 0.49 -9.54
CA ALA A 253 -23.72 1.59 -10.47
C ALA A 253 -23.35 1.15 -11.89
N VAL A 254 -22.27 0.36 -12.00
CA VAL A 254 -21.71 -0.04 -13.30
C VAL A 254 -22.23 -1.41 -13.78
N GLY A 255 -23.02 -2.09 -12.95
CA GLY A 255 -23.49 -3.44 -13.20
C GLY A 255 -22.46 -4.53 -12.87
N PHE A 256 -22.93 -5.76 -12.79
CA PHE A 256 -22.03 -6.91 -12.56
C PHE A 256 -21.16 -7.14 -13.81
N PRO A 257 -19.84 -7.35 -13.64
CA PRO A 257 -18.95 -7.56 -14.77
C PRO A 257 -19.34 -8.79 -15.59
N PRO A 258 -19.33 -8.72 -16.92
CA PRO A 258 -19.57 -9.88 -17.77
C PRO A 258 -18.43 -10.89 -17.65
N LEU A 259 -18.74 -12.16 -17.94
CA LEU A 259 -17.80 -13.28 -17.85
C LEU A 259 -16.49 -13.04 -18.64
N SER A 260 -16.58 -12.35 -19.76
CA SER A 260 -15.41 -12.01 -20.59
C SER A 260 -14.35 -11.20 -19.81
N LYS A 261 -14.77 -10.27 -18.94
CA LYS A 261 -13.86 -9.48 -18.11
C LYS A 261 -13.20 -10.32 -17.03
N PHE A 262 -13.91 -11.28 -16.46
CA PHE A 262 -13.30 -12.24 -15.53
C PHE A 262 -12.27 -13.13 -16.23
N ILE A 263 -12.61 -13.66 -17.41
CA ILE A 263 -11.68 -14.52 -18.17
C ILE A 263 -10.39 -13.76 -18.50
N SER A 264 -10.51 -12.53 -18.98
CA SER A 264 -9.34 -11.69 -19.31
C SER A 264 -8.52 -11.29 -18.08
N ALA A 265 -9.14 -11.24 -16.88
CA ALA A 265 -8.46 -10.92 -15.62
C ALA A 265 -7.74 -12.12 -14.97
N ILE A 266 -8.02 -13.38 -15.38
CA ILE A 266 -7.46 -14.59 -14.75
C ILE A 266 -5.91 -14.55 -14.66
N PRO A 267 -5.16 -14.28 -15.75
CA PRO A 267 -3.70 -14.29 -15.67
C PRO A 267 -3.18 -13.26 -14.67
N LEU A 268 -3.77 -12.07 -14.67
CA LEU A 268 -3.38 -10.99 -13.77
C LEU A 268 -3.75 -11.30 -12.31
N ALA A 269 -4.92 -11.88 -12.05
CA ALA A 269 -5.32 -12.28 -10.70
C ALA A 269 -4.39 -13.34 -10.11
N LEU A 270 -3.91 -14.27 -10.91
CA LEU A 270 -2.91 -15.27 -10.49
C LEU A 270 -1.56 -14.60 -10.19
N ILE A 271 -1.12 -13.66 -11.02
CA ILE A 271 0.09 -12.87 -10.77
C ILE A 271 -0.05 -12.07 -9.47
N CYS A 272 -1.18 -11.39 -9.27
CA CYS A 272 -1.48 -10.66 -8.03
C CYS A 272 -1.39 -11.56 -6.81
N TYR A 273 -1.96 -12.78 -6.89
CA TYR A 273 -1.88 -13.75 -5.80
C TYR A 273 -0.43 -14.15 -5.50
N VAL A 274 0.35 -14.51 -6.53
CA VAL A 274 1.74 -14.95 -6.36
C VAL A 274 2.59 -13.85 -5.73
N LEU A 275 2.45 -12.60 -6.19
CA LEU A 275 3.22 -11.47 -5.69
C LEU A 275 2.83 -11.12 -4.25
N ALA A 276 1.53 -10.97 -3.97
CA ALA A 276 1.05 -10.66 -2.61
C ALA A 276 1.40 -11.76 -1.61
N PHE A 277 1.31 -13.03 -2.06
CA PHE A 277 1.65 -14.15 -1.20
C PHE A 277 3.16 -14.27 -0.97
N GLY A 278 3.99 -13.90 -1.94
CA GLY A 278 5.44 -13.78 -1.80
C GLY A 278 5.82 -12.78 -0.71
N ASP A 279 5.21 -11.60 -0.71
CA ASP A 279 5.42 -10.57 0.31
C ASP A 279 4.98 -11.05 1.71
N PHE A 280 3.86 -11.75 1.79
CA PHE A 280 3.34 -12.31 3.03
C PHE A 280 4.29 -13.34 3.65
N VAL A 281 4.84 -14.24 2.84
CA VAL A 281 5.77 -15.27 3.32
C VAL A 281 7.07 -14.65 3.77
N THR A 282 7.56 -13.64 3.06
CA THR A 282 8.79 -12.93 3.40
C THR A 282 8.64 -12.16 4.72
N SER A 283 7.53 -11.46 4.91
CA SER A 283 7.27 -10.72 6.17
C SER A 283 7.15 -11.66 7.38
N LYS A 284 6.59 -12.86 7.22
CA LYS A 284 6.54 -13.85 8.31
C LYS A 284 7.90 -14.42 8.71
N THR A 285 8.88 -14.42 7.83
CA THR A 285 10.24 -14.92 8.13
C THR A 285 11.13 -13.86 8.77
N LEU A 286 10.71 -12.59 8.77
CA LEU A 286 11.42 -11.46 9.35
C LEU A 286 10.94 -11.10 10.78
N VAL A 287 9.86 -11.71 11.25
CA VAL A 287 9.29 -11.57 12.60
C VAL A 287 9.49 -12.84 13.40
#